data_96214cdee97722c3c26c030c49449a8b
#
_entry.id   96214cdee97722c3c26c030c49449a8b
#
_cell.length_a   1.000
_cell.length_b   1.000
_cell.length_c   1.000
_cell.angle_alpha   90.00
_cell.angle_beta   90.00
_cell.angle_gamma   90.00
#
_symmetry.space_group_name_H-M   'P 1'
#
loop_
_entity.id
_entity.type
_entity.pdbx_description
1 polymer ?
#
loop_
_entity_poly.entity_id
_entity_poly.type
_entity_poly.pdbx_seq_one_letter_code
_entity_poly.pdbx_strand_id
1 'polypeptide(L)'
;MEHSHSLVIPPHFDENNYAYWKVRMKAFLKSIDERVWLSKNGWERPTTAIGKWTTAQKEASSFNSKAMNVIFNAISMEEFKRISNVKIAHTAWNILQTVHEGTKAVKINKLQQLTSRFESIKMSDDESFDEFYSKLNDIVNSAFNLGEVYDQPKIVRKILRSLIEDFRPKAIAITESKDVDSISVDELVRSL
;
A
#
# COMPACT_ATOMS: atom_id res chain seq x y z
N MET A 1 -17.63 -6.91 15.11
CA MET A 1 -18.68 -6.29 14.26
C MET A 1 -18.16 -6.27 12.84
N GLU A 2 -18.72 -7.11 11.98
CA GLU A 2 -18.40 -7.12 10.56
C GLU A 2 -18.91 -5.82 9.92
N HIS A 3 -18.01 -4.98 9.49
CA HIS A 3 -18.39 -3.80 8.70
C HIS A 3 -18.83 -4.27 7.31
N SER A 4 -20.13 -4.33 7.11
CA SER A 4 -20.76 -4.49 5.80
C SER A 4 -20.11 -3.56 4.79
N HIS A 5 -19.55 -4.09 3.71
CA HIS A 5 -18.91 -3.35 2.65
C HIS A 5 -19.98 -2.65 1.79
N SER A 6 -20.49 -1.52 2.26
CA SER A 6 -21.37 -0.68 1.46
C SER A 6 -20.56 0.08 0.41
N LEU A 7 -20.96 -0.04 -0.85
CA LEU A 7 -20.42 0.78 -1.96
C LEU A 7 -20.75 2.28 -1.83
N VAL A 8 -21.56 2.63 -0.83
CA VAL A 8 -22.03 4.00 -0.61
C VAL A 8 -21.28 4.70 0.53
N ILE A 9 -20.69 3.93 1.45
CA ILE A 9 -20.01 4.49 2.64
C ILE A 9 -18.49 4.39 2.44
N PRO A 10 -17.75 5.51 2.51
CA PRO A 10 -16.29 5.47 2.40
C PRO A 10 -15.68 4.67 3.56
N PRO A 11 -14.54 3.98 3.31
CA PRO A 11 -13.83 3.27 4.36
C PRO A 11 -13.34 4.26 5.42
N HIS A 12 -13.73 4.07 6.68
CA HIS A 12 -13.32 4.94 7.78
C HIS A 12 -11.89 4.63 8.22
N PHE A 13 -11.11 5.68 8.51
CA PHE A 13 -9.76 5.61 9.06
C PHE A 13 -9.81 5.97 10.57
N ASP A 14 -9.44 5.01 11.39
CA ASP A 14 -9.44 5.06 12.86
C ASP A 14 -8.02 5.20 13.45
N GLU A 15 -7.10 5.77 12.68
CA GLU A 15 -5.69 5.98 13.03
C GLU A 15 -4.81 4.70 13.03
N ASN A 16 -5.42 3.54 12.84
CA ASN A 16 -4.73 2.27 12.69
C ASN A 16 -4.64 1.87 11.21
N ASN A 17 -3.57 1.24 10.83
CA ASN A 17 -3.38 0.63 9.52
C ASN A 17 -3.67 1.56 8.32
N TYR A 18 -3.00 2.71 8.27
CA TYR A 18 -3.13 3.69 7.19
C TYR A 18 -2.91 3.08 5.79
N ALA A 19 -1.97 2.14 5.64
CA ALA A 19 -1.70 1.49 4.35
C ALA A 19 -2.93 0.74 3.81
N TYR A 20 -3.63 0.00 4.67
CA TYR A 20 -4.87 -0.70 4.33
C TYR A 20 -5.99 0.27 3.96
N TRP A 21 -6.20 1.29 4.81
CA TRP A 21 -7.20 2.34 4.53
C TRP A 21 -6.92 3.06 3.21
N LYS A 22 -5.68 3.42 2.93
CA LYS A 22 -5.26 4.12 1.72
C LYS A 22 -5.63 3.35 0.44
N VAL A 23 -5.41 2.04 0.42
CA VAL A 23 -5.75 1.20 -0.73
C VAL A 23 -7.26 1.16 -0.96
N ARG A 24 -8.04 0.94 0.11
CA ARG A 24 -9.51 0.91 0.06
C ARG A 24 -10.09 2.27 -0.33
N MET A 25 -9.58 3.35 0.24
CA MET A 25 -10.01 4.70 -0.07
C MET A 25 -9.72 5.07 -1.53
N LYS A 26 -8.56 4.67 -2.04
CA LYS A 26 -8.23 4.82 -3.47
C LYS A 26 -9.26 4.11 -4.36
N ALA A 27 -9.57 2.85 -4.05
CA ALA A 27 -10.58 2.09 -4.80
C ALA A 27 -11.96 2.74 -4.71
N PHE A 28 -12.34 3.23 -3.52
CA PHE A 28 -13.61 3.91 -3.31
C PHE A 28 -13.72 5.22 -4.12
N LEU A 29 -12.71 6.09 -4.09
CA LEU A 29 -12.69 7.33 -4.88
C LEU A 29 -12.82 7.04 -6.39
N LYS A 30 -12.12 6.00 -6.89
CA LYS A 30 -12.22 5.56 -8.29
C LYS A 30 -13.60 5.00 -8.65
N SER A 31 -14.27 4.32 -7.72
CA SER A 31 -15.61 3.78 -7.95
C SER A 31 -16.68 4.86 -8.09
N ILE A 32 -16.46 6.06 -7.53
CA ILE A 32 -17.33 7.22 -7.72
C ILE A 32 -17.15 7.78 -9.14
N ASP A 33 -15.92 8.09 -9.50
CA ASP A 33 -15.50 8.56 -10.83
C ASP A 33 -13.95 8.58 -10.85
N GLU A 34 -13.33 8.06 -11.88
CA GLU A 34 -11.87 8.10 -12.04
C GLU A 34 -11.34 9.55 -11.94
N ARG A 35 -12.10 10.54 -12.40
CA ARG A 35 -11.74 11.96 -12.32
C ARG A 35 -11.74 12.50 -10.89
N VAL A 36 -12.56 11.95 -9.98
CA VAL A 36 -12.53 12.26 -8.54
C VAL A 36 -11.18 11.83 -7.96
N TRP A 37 -10.72 10.63 -8.32
CA TRP A 37 -9.40 10.18 -7.91
C TRP A 37 -8.27 11.02 -8.56
N LEU A 38 -8.39 11.35 -9.86
CA LEU A 38 -7.40 12.14 -10.58
C LEU A 38 -7.35 13.60 -10.10
N SER A 39 -8.41 14.14 -9.50
CA SER A 39 -8.40 15.50 -8.93
C SER A 39 -7.34 15.67 -7.84
N LYS A 40 -6.87 14.59 -7.23
CA LYS A 40 -5.70 14.58 -6.34
C LYS A 40 -4.37 14.89 -7.04
N ASN A 41 -4.30 14.88 -8.37
CA ASN A 41 -3.06 15.06 -9.13
C ASN A 41 -2.74 16.52 -9.48
N GLY A 42 -3.32 17.48 -8.72
CA GLY A 42 -2.86 18.87 -8.82
C GLY A 42 -3.87 19.85 -9.41
N TRP A 43 -5.20 19.64 -9.12
CA TRP A 43 -6.11 20.74 -9.40
C TRP A 43 -5.77 21.97 -8.55
N GLU A 44 -5.61 23.10 -9.20
CA GLU A 44 -5.44 24.40 -8.57
C GLU A 44 -6.71 25.22 -8.74
N ARG A 45 -7.11 25.91 -7.67
CA ARG A 45 -8.27 26.78 -7.74
C ARG A 45 -7.93 28.01 -8.61
N PRO A 46 -8.71 28.29 -9.68
CA PRO A 46 -8.49 29.52 -10.46
C PRO A 46 -8.60 30.77 -9.60
N THR A 47 -7.75 31.74 -9.85
CA THR A 47 -7.73 33.03 -9.14
C THR A 47 -8.87 33.96 -9.55
N THR A 48 -9.52 33.69 -10.68
CA THR A 48 -10.67 34.45 -11.19
C THR A 48 -11.95 34.11 -10.44
N ALA A 49 -12.91 35.03 -10.49
CA ALA A 49 -14.24 34.80 -9.91
C ALA A 49 -14.94 33.60 -10.59
N ILE A 50 -15.73 32.84 -9.83
CA ILE A 50 -16.40 31.59 -10.29
C ILE A 50 -17.25 31.81 -11.55
N GLY A 51 -17.86 32.97 -11.70
CA GLY A 51 -18.65 33.32 -12.89
C GLY A 51 -17.86 33.35 -14.19
N LYS A 52 -16.53 33.56 -14.11
CA LYS A 52 -15.61 33.58 -15.25
C LYS A 52 -14.93 32.25 -15.54
N TRP A 53 -15.24 31.21 -14.74
CA TRP A 53 -14.62 29.89 -14.91
C TRP A 53 -15.14 29.20 -16.18
N THR A 54 -14.25 28.55 -16.89
CA THR A 54 -14.60 27.64 -17.98
C THR A 54 -15.38 26.43 -17.46
N THR A 55 -16.09 25.75 -18.34
CA THR A 55 -16.79 24.49 -18.00
C THR A 55 -15.83 23.47 -17.39
N ALA A 56 -14.65 23.29 -17.99
CA ALA A 56 -13.62 22.39 -17.47
C ALA A 56 -13.15 22.76 -16.05
N GLN A 57 -12.98 24.05 -15.77
CA GLN A 57 -12.61 24.51 -14.41
C GLN A 57 -13.73 24.26 -13.37
N LYS A 58 -14.99 24.45 -13.75
CA LYS A 58 -16.15 24.15 -12.89
C LYS A 58 -16.25 22.65 -12.61
N GLU A 59 -16.08 21.81 -13.62
CA GLU A 59 -16.06 20.36 -13.47
C GLU A 59 -14.93 19.88 -12.55
N ALA A 60 -13.71 20.36 -12.80
CA ALA A 60 -12.56 20.03 -11.95
C ALA A 60 -12.76 20.46 -10.50
N SER A 61 -13.36 21.62 -10.26
CA SER A 61 -13.76 22.08 -8.92
C SER A 61 -14.79 21.17 -8.28
N SER A 62 -15.77 20.67 -9.06
CA SER A 62 -16.76 19.71 -8.57
C SER A 62 -16.12 18.39 -8.16
N PHE A 63 -15.17 17.86 -8.94
CA PHE A 63 -14.44 16.65 -8.59
C PHE A 63 -13.59 16.83 -7.33
N ASN A 64 -12.88 17.97 -7.21
CA ASN A 64 -12.18 18.30 -5.98
C ASN A 64 -13.09 18.32 -4.76
N SER A 65 -14.28 18.95 -4.88
CA SER A 65 -15.24 19.02 -3.79
C SER A 65 -15.79 17.65 -3.40
N LYS A 66 -16.06 16.78 -4.37
CA LYS A 66 -16.48 15.40 -4.11
C LYS A 66 -15.38 14.62 -3.38
N ALA A 67 -14.13 14.73 -3.84
CA ALA A 67 -12.98 14.08 -3.19
C ALA A 67 -12.79 14.58 -1.75
N MET A 68 -12.87 15.89 -1.52
CA MET A 68 -12.77 16.49 -0.18
C MET A 68 -13.87 15.97 0.76
N ASN A 69 -15.12 15.96 0.29
CA ASN A 69 -16.25 15.46 1.08
C ASN A 69 -16.05 14.01 1.48
N VAL A 70 -15.62 13.17 0.54
CA VAL A 70 -15.33 11.75 0.81
C VAL A 70 -14.20 11.59 1.84
N ILE A 71 -13.10 12.34 1.69
CA ILE A 71 -11.96 12.28 2.63
C ILE A 71 -12.42 12.71 4.02
N PHE A 72 -13.16 13.81 4.15
CA PHE A 72 -13.63 14.31 5.44
C PHE A 72 -14.56 13.33 6.16
N ASN A 73 -15.43 12.62 5.44
CA ASN A 73 -16.33 11.64 6.02
C ASN A 73 -15.67 10.29 6.34
N ALA A 74 -14.42 10.12 5.92
CA ALA A 74 -13.70 8.85 6.00
C ALA A 74 -12.58 8.82 7.04
N ILE A 75 -12.41 9.85 7.83
CA ILE A 75 -11.30 10.00 8.78
C ILE A 75 -11.82 10.32 10.18
N SER A 76 -11.00 10.05 11.19
CA SER A 76 -11.29 10.42 12.58
C SER A 76 -11.30 11.93 12.77
N MET A 77 -11.87 12.39 13.90
CA MET A 77 -11.85 13.81 14.28
C MET A 77 -10.40 14.35 14.42
N GLU A 78 -9.48 13.52 14.87
CA GLU A 78 -8.09 13.92 15.04
C GLU A 78 -7.41 14.19 13.69
N GLU A 79 -7.63 13.31 12.72
CA GLU A 79 -7.13 13.49 11.36
C GLU A 79 -7.82 14.64 10.63
N PHE A 80 -9.13 14.84 10.88
CA PHE A 80 -9.86 15.97 10.34
C PHE A 80 -9.26 17.30 10.78
N LYS A 81 -8.87 17.46 12.05
CA LYS A 81 -8.23 18.70 12.53
C LYS A 81 -6.99 19.08 11.73
N ARG A 82 -6.23 18.09 11.24
CA ARG A 82 -5.00 18.32 10.46
C ARG A 82 -5.26 18.91 9.08
N ILE A 83 -6.43 18.62 8.50
CA ILE A 83 -6.77 19.00 7.12
C ILE A 83 -8.00 19.89 7.01
N SER A 84 -8.62 20.30 8.13
CA SER A 84 -9.84 21.08 8.17
C SER A 84 -9.77 22.42 7.40
N ASN A 85 -8.62 23.05 7.37
CA ASN A 85 -8.38 24.31 6.65
C ASN A 85 -7.98 24.12 5.17
N VAL A 86 -7.82 22.87 4.73
CA VAL A 86 -7.38 22.55 3.37
C VAL A 86 -8.58 22.55 2.42
N LYS A 87 -8.43 23.19 1.25
CA LYS A 87 -9.50 23.30 0.24
C LYS A 87 -9.26 22.41 -0.99
N ILE A 88 -8.10 21.78 -1.07
CA ILE A 88 -7.66 21.01 -2.22
C ILE A 88 -7.43 19.57 -1.79
N ALA A 89 -8.13 18.63 -2.42
CA ALA A 89 -8.11 17.21 -2.07
C ALA A 89 -6.70 16.60 -2.18
N HIS A 90 -5.93 17.03 -3.18
CA HIS A 90 -4.52 16.64 -3.33
C HIS A 90 -3.68 17.03 -2.09
N THR A 91 -3.84 18.24 -1.62
CA THR A 91 -3.11 18.74 -0.44
C THR A 91 -3.54 17.98 0.81
N ALA A 92 -4.85 17.78 1.03
CA ALA A 92 -5.38 17.00 2.14
C ALA A 92 -4.83 15.57 2.14
N TRP A 93 -4.87 14.91 0.99
CA TRP A 93 -4.30 13.56 0.82
C TRP A 93 -2.81 13.50 1.14
N ASN A 94 -2.03 14.45 0.63
CA ASN A 94 -0.59 14.48 0.86
C ASN A 94 -0.22 14.76 2.32
N ILE A 95 -1.00 15.57 3.04
CA ILE A 95 -0.81 15.79 4.48
C ILE A 95 -1.03 14.47 5.22
N LEU A 96 -2.16 13.79 5.01
CA LEU A 96 -2.43 12.48 5.63
C LEU A 96 -1.35 11.46 5.28
N GLN A 97 -0.96 11.40 4.02
CA GLN A 97 0.09 10.50 3.57
C GLN A 97 1.43 10.80 4.25
N THR A 98 1.79 12.06 4.39
CA THR A 98 3.06 12.46 5.04
C THR A 98 3.04 12.16 6.53
N VAL A 99 1.91 12.36 7.19
CA VAL A 99 1.76 12.07 8.63
C VAL A 99 1.95 10.57 8.91
N HIS A 100 1.32 9.71 8.12
CA HIS A 100 1.27 8.27 8.40
C HIS A 100 2.38 7.46 7.73
N GLU A 101 2.88 7.89 6.57
CA GLU A 101 3.94 7.19 5.86
C GLU A 101 5.31 7.87 6.01
N GLY A 102 5.33 9.10 6.47
CA GLY A 102 6.53 9.93 6.54
C GLY A 102 6.87 10.63 5.22
N THR A 103 7.89 11.45 5.27
CA THR A 103 8.42 12.14 4.11
C THR A 103 9.04 11.17 3.11
N LYS A 104 9.31 11.62 1.89
CA LYS A 104 10.02 10.83 0.87
C LYS A 104 11.34 10.26 1.40
N ALA A 105 12.09 11.04 2.17
CA ALA A 105 13.35 10.60 2.77
C ALA A 105 13.13 9.47 3.79
N VAL A 106 12.12 9.58 4.65
CA VAL A 106 11.76 8.54 5.62
C VAL A 106 11.33 7.25 4.91
N LYS A 107 10.56 7.34 3.82
CA LYS A 107 10.18 6.17 3.00
C LYS A 107 11.39 5.48 2.40
N ILE A 108 12.32 6.25 1.82
CA ILE A 108 13.55 5.71 1.24
C ILE A 108 14.35 4.95 2.31
N ASN A 109 14.53 5.57 3.48
CA ASN A 109 15.25 4.92 4.58
C ASN A 109 14.55 3.64 5.06
N LYS A 110 13.23 3.64 5.18
CA LYS A 110 12.45 2.43 5.52
C LYS A 110 12.61 1.33 4.47
N LEU A 111 12.55 1.68 3.18
CA LEU A 111 12.76 0.73 2.09
C LEU A 111 14.17 0.14 2.11
N GLN A 112 15.20 0.95 2.35
CA GLN A 112 16.58 0.46 2.50
C GLN A 112 16.72 -0.52 3.66
N GLN A 113 16.10 -0.23 4.81
CA GLN A 113 16.07 -1.14 5.96
C GLN A 113 15.34 -2.45 5.63
N LEU A 114 14.19 -2.38 4.93
CA LEU A 114 13.44 -3.57 4.52
C LEU A 114 14.23 -4.41 3.50
N THR A 115 14.91 -3.77 2.55
CA THR A 115 15.80 -4.45 1.60
C THR A 115 16.94 -5.15 2.33
N SER A 116 17.60 -4.48 3.26
CA SER A 116 18.67 -5.09 4.07
C SER A 116 18.16 -6.28 4.89
N ARG A 117 16.96 -6.16 5.48
CA ARG A 117 16.31 -7.26 6.20
C ARG A 117 15.96 -8.42 5.27
N PHE A 118 15.42 -8.13 4.08
CA PHE A 118 15.13 -9.15 3.07
C PHE A 118 16.40 -9.88 2.63
N GLU A 119 17.51 -9.19 2.42
CA GLU A 119 18.77 -9.81 2.03
C GLU A 119 19.39 -10.64 3.16
N SER A 120 19.28 -10.19 4.41
CA SER A 120 19.90 -10.85 5.57
C SER A 120 19.06 -11.94 6.21
N ILE A 121 17.73 -11.95 6.05
CA ILE A 121 16.87 -12.94 6.70
C ILE A 121 17.25 -14.37 6.30
N LYS A 122 17.40 -15.22 7.29
CA LYS A 122 17.61 -16.67 7.16
C LYS A 122 16.76 -17.38 8.19
N MET A 123 16.38 -18.59 7.89
CA MET A 123 15.73 -19.49 8.84
C MET A 123 16.75 -19.88 9.92
N SER A 124 16.34 -19.86 11.18
CA SER A 124 17.13 -20.30 12.33
C SER A 124 16.90 -21.77 12.60
N ASP A 125 17.87 -22.45 13.24
CA ASP A 125 17.76 -23.88 13.53
C ASP A 125 16.58 -24.23 14.47
N ASP A 126 16.19 -23.28 15.35
CA ASP A 126 15.09 -23.46 16.30
C ASP A 126 13.74 -22.96 15.74
N GLU A 127 13.68 -22.55 14.47
CA GLU A 127 12.53 -21.92 13.86
C GLU A 127 11.78 -22.88 12.93
N SER A 128 10.46 -22.89 12.98
CA SER A 128 9.64 -23.58 12.00
C SER A 128 9.66 -22.84 10.65
N PHE A 129 9.40 -23.59 9.57
CA PHE A 129 9.26 -22.95 8.24
C PHE A 129 8.16 -21.91 8.20
N ASP A 130 7.03 -22.16 8.86
CA ASP A 130 5.90 -21.23 8.90
C ASP A 130 6.26 -19.90 9.59
N GLU A 131 7.02 -19.96 10.68
CA GLU A 131 7.50 -18.76 11.38
C GLU A 131 8.49 -17.97 10.52
N PHE A 132 9.44 -18.64 9.88
CA PHE A 132 10.36 -18.03 8.92
C PHE A 132 9.60 -17.37 7.76
N TYR A 133 8.65 -18.12 7.15
CA TYR A 133 7.88 -17.62 6.02
C TYR A 133 7.01 -16.43 6.41
N SER A 134 6.40 -16.46 7.59
CA SER A 134 5.65 -15.32 8.13
C SER A 134 6.50 -14.06 8.23
N LYS A 135 7.72 -14.16 8.80
CA LYS A 135 8.66 -13.03 8.90
C LYS A 135 9.07 -12.50 7.52
N LEU A 136 9.33 -13.38 6.56
CA LEU A 136 9.68 -13.00 5.19
C LEU A 136 8.50 -12.28 4.52
N ASN A 137 7.29 -12.81 4.67
CA ASN A 137 6.08 -12.24 4.09
C ASN A 137 5.77 -10.86 4.68
N ASP A 138 6.01 -10.65 5.98
CA ASP A 138 5.86 -9.33 6.62
C ASP A 138 6.82 -8.30 6.00
N ILE A 139 8.05 -8.69 5.68
CA ILE A 139 9.02 -7.80 5.01
C ILE A 139 8.52 -7.47 3.60
N VAL A 140 8.08 -8.48 2.83
CA VAL A 140 7.57 -8.31 1.46
C VAL A 140 6.35 -7.40 1.43
N ASN A 141 5.38 -7.63 2.32
CA ASN A 141 4.17 -6.81 2.43
C ASN A 141 4.49 -5.38 2.89
N SER A 142 5.44 -5.20 3.80
CA SER A 142 5.89 -3.89 4.25
C SER A 142 6.54 -3.09 3.12
N ALA A 143 7.36 -3.74 2.29
CA ALA A 143 7.97 -3.14 1.11
C ALA A 143 6.93 -2.76 0.06
N PHE A 144 5.96 -3.67 -0.21
CA PHE A 144 4.85 -3.44 -1.11
C PHE A 144 4.01 -2.21 -0.71
N ASN A 145 3.72 -2.05 0.58
CA ASN A 145 3.00 -0.90 1.12
C ASN A 145 3.73 0.44 0.91
N LEU A 146 5.05 0.40 0.78
CA LEU A 146 5.89 1.56 0.46
C LEU A 146 6.14 1.74 -1.05
N GLY A 147 5.57 0.85 -1.89
CA GLY A 147 5.64 0.93 -3.35
C GLY A 147 6.74 0.11 -4.00
N GLU A 148 7.45 -0.73 -3.21
CA GLU A 148 8.45 -1.69 -3.73
C GLU A 148 7.80 -3.06 -3.92
N VAL A 149 7.98 -3.66 -5.09
CA VAL A 149 7.41 -4.97 -5.43
C VAL A 149 8.55 -5.97 -5.64
N TYR A 150 8.55 -7.02 -4.83
CA TYR A 150 9.40 -8.18 -5.09
C TYR A 150 8.63 -9.17 -5.97
N ASP A 151 9.22 -9.58 -7.09
CA ASP A 151 8.65 -10.58 -7.98
C ASP A 151 8.70 -11.99 -7.37
N GLN A 152 7.84 -12.87 -7.89
CA GLN A 152 7.73 -14.27 -7.42
C GLN A 152 9.09 -15.01 -7.48
N PRO A 153 9.85 -14.95 -8.60
CA PRO A 153 11.14 -15.61 -8.66
C PRO A 153 12.15 -15.12 -7.62
N LYS A 154 12.15 -13.83 -7.30
CA LYS A 154 13.04 -13.26 -6.27
C LYS A 154 12.70 -13.81 -4.88
N ILE A 155 11.40 -13.90 -4.56
CA ILE A 155 10.93 -14.45 -3.28
C ILE A 155 11.27 -15.95 -3.20
N VAL A 156 10.98 -16.72 -4.24
CA VAL A 156 11.28 -18.16 -4.32
C VAL A 156 12.77 -18.42 -4.10
N ARG A 157 13.65 -17.73 -4.83
CA ARG A 157 15.11 -17.87 -4.66
C ARG A 157 15.55 -17.47 -3.25
N LYS A 158 14.91 -16.46 -2.64
CA LYS A 158 15.21 -16.06 -1.27
C LYS A 158 14.84 -17.15 -0.27
N ILE A 159 13.66 -17.74 -0.40
CA ILE A 159 13.23 -18.85 0.46
C ILE A 159 14.26 -19.98 0.36
N LEU A 160 14.52 -20.50 -0.83
CA LEU A 160 15.44 -21.64 -1.05
C LEU A 160 16.84 -21.41 -0.48
N ARG A 161 17.38 -20.19 -0.58
CA ARG A 161 18.71 -19.84 -0.05
C ARG A 161 18.75 -19.61 1.45
N SER A 162 17.61 -19.47 2.07
CA SER A 162 17.47 -19.11 3.48
C SER A 162 17.13 -20.31 4.37
N LEU A 163 16.82 -21.46 3.80
CA LEU A 163 16.48 -22.69 4.51
C LEU A 163 17.70 -23.26 5.25
N ILE A 164 17.44 -23.92 6.39
CA ILE A 164 18.42 -24.68 7.14
C ILE A 164 18.74 -26.02 6.44
N GLU A 165 19.81 -26.69 6.86
CA GLU A 165 20.29 -27.94 6.27
C GLU A 165 19.24 -29.05 6.22
N ASP A 166 18.33 -29.12 7.17
CA ASP A 166 17.27 -30.13 7.22
C ASP A 166 16.30 -30.06 6.01
N PHE A 167 16.14 -28.89 5.42
CA PHE A 167 15.33 -28.68 4.21
C PHE A 167 16.14 -28.86 2.91
N ARG A 168 17.47 -29.01 2.99
CA ARG A 168 18.34 -29.09 1.83
C ARG A 168 17.97 -30.18 0.82
N PRO A 169 17.63 -31.43 1.23
CA PRO A 169 17.22 -32.47 0.28
C PRO A 169 15.97 -32.08 -0.52
N LYS A 170 14.98 -31.46 0.16
CA LYS A 170 13.76 -30.97 -0.50
C LYS A 170 14.03 -29.81 -1.45
N ALA A 171 14.86 -28.85 -1.02
CA ALA A 171 15.25 -27.71 -1.85
C ALA A 171 15.97 -28.17 -3.13
N ILE A 172 16.88 -29.13 -3.04
CA ILE A 172 17.57 -29.73 -4.20
C ILE A 172 16.56 -30.41 -5.12
N ALA A 173 15.70 -31.28 -4.60
CA ALA A 173 14.70 -31.98 -5.40
C ALA A 173 13.76 -31.00 -6.16
N ILE A 174 13.38 -29.89 -5.53
CA ILE A 174 12.57 -28.85 -6.16
C ILE A 174 13.34 -28.14 -7.29
N THR A 175 14.60 -27.76 -7.04
CA THR A 175 15.43 -27.06 -8.04
C THR A 175 15.84 -27.94 -9.22
N GLU A 176 15.94 -29.24 -9.04
CA GLU A 176 16.22 -30.20 -10.12
C GLU A 176 14.97 -30.56 -10.94
N SER A 177 13.80 -30.58 -10.30
CA SER A 177 12.54 -30.99 -10.95
C SER A 177 11.77 -29.86 -11.62
N LYS A 178 12.03 -28.60 -11.25
CA LYS A 178 11.27 -27.41 -11.69
C LYS A 178 12.19 -26.24 -11.99
N ASP A 179 11.77 -25.44 -12.97
CA ASP A 179 12.39 -24.14 -13.19
C ASP A 179 11.98 -23.18 -12.07
N VAL A 180 12.96 -22.73 -11.29
CA VAL A 180 12.81 -21.81 -10.14
C VAL A 180 12.14 -20.49 -10.55
N ASP A 181 12.26 -20.10 -11.81
CA ASP A 181 11.67 -18.88 -12.33
C ASP A 181 10.17 -19.02 -12.68
N SER A 182 9.69 -20.25 -12.78
CA SER A 182 8.30 -20.57 -13.10
C SER A 182 7.45 -21.03 -11.91
N ILE A 183 8.10 -21.46 -10.81
CA ILE A 183 7.37 -21.90 -9.61
C ILE A 183 6.77 -20.73 -8.85
N SER A 184 5.50 -20.86 -8.43
CA SER A 184 4.89 -19.88 -7.54
C SER A 184 5.34 -20.05 -6.08
N VAL A 185 5.28 -18.96 -5.30
CA VAL A 185 5.60 -19.00 -3.86
C VAL A 185 4.67 -19.97 -3.14
N ASP A 186 3.37 -19.98 -3.46
CA ASP A 186 2.38 -20.88 -2.86
C ASP A 186 2.68 -22.35 -3.13
N GLU A 187 3.15 -22.65 -4.34
CA GLU A 187 3.53 -24.02 -4.71
C GLU A 187 4.79 -24.46 -3.97
N LEU A 188 5.79 -23.57 -3.86
CA LEU A 188 7.00 -23.83 -3.09
C LEU A 188 6.69 -24.12 -1.62
N VAL A 189 5.89 -23.24 -0.99
CA VAL A 189 5.51 -23.35 0.43
C VAL A 189 4.79 -24.67 0.73
N ARG A 190 3.93 -25.15 -0.17
CA ARG A 190 3.26 -26.45 -0.01
C ARG A 190 4.19 -27.65 -0.21
N SER A 191 5.32 -27.46 -0.85
CA SER A 191 6.29 -28.52 -1.16
C SER A 191 7.38 -28.67 -0.08
N LEU A 192 7.54 -27.68 0.79
CA LEU A 192 8.46 -27.65 1.92
C LEU A 192 7.84 -28.18 3.21
#